data_ea268ea525327fa580300daafcbb9fbd
#
_entry.id   ea268ea525327fa580300daafcbb9fbd
#
_cell.length_a   1.000
_cell.length_b   1.000
_cell.length_c   1.000
_cell.angle_alpha   90.00
_cell.angle_beta   90.00
_cell.angle_gamma   90.00
#
_symmetry.space_group_name_H-M   'P 1'
#
loop_
_entity.id
_entity.type
_entity.pdbx_description
1 polymer ?
#
loop_
_entity_poly.entity_id
_entity_poly.type
_entity_poly.pdbx_seq_one_letter_code
_entity_poly.pdbx_strand_id
1 'polypeptide(L)'
;PGHADFGGEVERVLKMVDSVLLVVDAFEGPMPQTKFVLKKALELKLKPIVVINKIDKPNARPEEVIDEVFELFLELGADDEQLDFPIIYASAREGFARYNVEDTNDGMEPLFKTIIDHVEPPKGYIDGPFQMLVTTLDSNAFVGKIAIGKVHRGTVRKNQNVALVRQDGTKSNYKITAVFGYNGLKREEVEEAGLGDIIAVSGIVDANIGETIADAANPEALPFVEIDEPTLN
;
A
#
# COMPACT_ATOMS: atom_id res chain seq x y z
N PRO A 1 6.10 -3.03 6.19
CA PRO A 1 7.52 -3.15 5.88
C PRO A 1 8.33 -2.28 6.84
N GLY A 2 9.45 -2.78 7.35
CA GLY A 2 10.17 -2.07 8.41
C GLY A 2 11.69 -2.24 8.37
N HIS A 3 12.25 -2.86 7.36
CA HIS A 3 13.68 -3.06 7.22
C HIS A 3 14.27 -2.19 6.11
N ALA A 4 15.34 -1.45 6.43
CA ALA A 4 16.07 -0.63 5.47
C ALA A 4 16.70 -1.46 4.32
N ASP A 5 16.96 -2.75 4.55
CA ASP A 5 17.54 -3.65 3.55
C ASP A 5 16.59 -3.97 2.39
N PHE A 6 15.30 -3.67 2.52
CA PHE A 6 14.27 -3.91 1.51
C PHE A 6 13.70 -2.60 0.92
N GLY A 7 14.53 -1.57 0.77
CA GLY A 7 14.12 -0.25 0.32
C GLY A 7 13.25 -0.26 -0.95
N GLY A 8 13.64 -1.03 -1.97
CA GLY A 8 12.86 -1.16 -3.21
C GLY A 8 11.50 -1.86 -3.02
N GLU A 9 11.39 -2.81 -2.08
CA GLU A 9 10.10 -3.46 -1.76
C GLU A 9 9.16 -2.52 -1.02
N VAL A 10 9.68 -1.74 -0.06
CA VAL A 10 8.91 -0.72 0.66
C VAL A 10 8.31 0.27 -0.32
N GLU A 11 9.11 0.77 -1.25
CA GLU A 11 8.66 1.75 -2.24
C GLU A 11 7.58 1.19 -3.17
N ARG A 12 7.73 -0.07 -3.61
CA ARG A 12 6.72 -0.76 -4.43
C ARG A 12 5.40 -0.93 -3.69
N VAL A 13 5.44 -1.33 -2.41
CA VAL A 13 4.23 -1.47 -1.58
C VAL A 13 3.56 -0.13 -1.37
N LEU A 14 4.32 0.93 -1.04
CA LEU A 14 3.77 2.26 -0.81
C LEU A 14 3.09 2.86 -2.06
N LYS A 15 3.50 2.48 -3.26
CA LYS A 15 2.84 2.88 -4.52
C LYS A 15 1.49 2.21 -4.77
N MET A 16 1.15 1.14 -4.04
CA MET A 16 -0.12 0.43 -4.16
C MET A 16 -1.18 0.90 -3.16
N VAL A 17 -0.80 1.71 -2.16
CA VAL A 17 -1.69 2.08 -1.06
C VAL A 17 -2.17 3.52 -1.18
N ASP A 18 -3.27 3.85 -0.51
CA ASP A 18 -3.87 5.18 -0.50
C ASP A 18 -3.54 5.95 0.79
N SER A 19 -3.12 5.24 1.84
CA SER A 19 -2.68 5.78 3.13
C SER A 19 -1.77 4.78 3.85
N VAL A 20 -1.22 5.17 4.99
CA VAL A 20 -0.38 4.31 5.84
C VAL A 20 -0.77 4.44 7.31
N LEU A 21 -0.70 3.34 8.04
CA LEU A 21 -0.72 3.37 9.49
C LEU A 21 0.73 3.42 9.99
N LEU A 22 1.13 4.54 10.57
CA LEU A 22 2.42 4.69 11.20
C LEU A 22 2.33 4.18 12.65
N VAL A 23 2.72 2.93 12.86
CA VAL A 23 2.65 2.28 14.17
C VAL A 23 3.94 2.53 14.94
N VAL A 24 3.85 3.23 16.06
CA VAL A 24 4.98 3.61 16.92
C VAL A 24 4.80 3.01 18.31
N ASP A 25 5.87 2.47 18.87
CA ASP A 25 5.87 1.94 20.25
C ASP A 25 5.80 3.11 21.26
N ALA A 26 4.83 3.08 22.16
CA ALA A 26 4.59 4.13 23.17
C ALA A 26 5.76 4.32 24.18
N PHE A 27 6.72 3.42 24.21
CA PHE A 27 7.91 3.52 25.05
C PHE A 27 9.16 3.88 24.23
N GLU A 28 9.43 3.16 23.12
CA GLU A 28 10.63 3.33 22.31
C GLU A 28 10.59 4.61 21.45
N GLY A 29 9.39 5.05 21.04
CA GLY A 29 9.25 6.14 20.08
C GLY A 29 9.59 5.75 18.64
N PRO A 30 9.76 6.74 17.73
CA PRO A 30 10.10 6.49 16.34
C PRO A 30 11.53 5.94 16.21
N MET A 31 11.64 4.77 15.57
CA MET A 31 12.91 4.08 15.31
C MET A 31 13.49 4.47 13.93
N PRO A 32 14.78 4.22 13.65
CA PRO A 32 15.39 4.54 12.35
C PRO A 32 14.62 3.99 11.14
N GLN A 33 14.05 2.79 11.26
CA GLN A 33 13.22 2.18 10.22
C GLN A 33 11.91 2.94 10.01
N THR A 34 11.31 3.45 11.10
CA THR A 34 10.12 4.31 11.05
C THR A 34 10.42 5.57 10.22
N LYS A 35 11.56 6.21 10.46
CA LYS A 35 12.03 7.39 9.73
C LYS A 35 12.16 7.11 8.22
N PHE A 36 12.76 5.99 7.86
CA PHE A 36 12.95 5.59 6.46
C PHE A 36 11.60 5.40 5.73
N VAL A 37 10.71 4.59 6.31
CA VAL A 37 9.39 4.28 5.70
C VAL A 37 8.52 5.53 5.65
N LEU A 38 8.49 6.33 6.71
CA LEU A 38 7.74 7.58 6.77
C LEU A 38 8.22 8.56 5.70
N LYS A 39 9.54 8.74 5.53
CA LYS A 39 10.09 9.59 4.48
C LYS A 39 9.55 9.22 3.10
N LYS A 40 9.59 7.93 2.76
CA LYS A 40 9.07 7.43 1.48
C LYS A 40 7.55 7.64 1.33
N ALA A 41 6.78 7.46 2.41
CA ALA A 41 5.35 7.70 2.41
C ALA A 41 5.02 9.19 2.18
N LEU A 42 5.75 10.10 2.84
CA LEU A 42 5.58 11.55 2.68
C LEU A 42 5.97 12.04 1.27
N GLU A 43 7.06 11.52 0.70
CA GLU A 43 7.47 11.79 -0.68
C GLU A 43 6.37 11.41 -1.70
N LEU A 44 5.63 10.32 -1.44
CA LEU A 44 4.49 9.87 -2.24
C LEU A 44 3.18 10.60 -1.92
N LYS A 45 3.22 11.63 -1.06
CA LYS A 45 2.04 12.40 -0.63
C LYS A 45 0.96 11.57 0.04
N LEU A 46 1.32 10.46 0.65
CA LEU A 46 0.40 9.69 1.49
C LEU A 46 0.12 10.45 2.78
N LYS A 47 -1.13 10.37 3.26
CA LYS A 47 -1.59 10.97 4.52
C LYS A 47 -1.58 9.89 5.61
N PRO A 48 -0.62 9.90 6.54
CA PRO A 48 -0.54 8.87 7.57
C PRO A 48 -1.61 8.99 8.64
N ILE A 49 -1.98 7.87 9.24
CA ILE A 49 -2.67 7.78 10.52
C ILE A 49 -1.62 7.29 11.54
N VAL A 50 -1.40 8.03 12.60
CA VAL A 50 -0.43 7.68 13.64
C VAL A 50 -1.09 6.78 14.69
N VAL A 51 -0.50 5.63 14.96
CA VAL A 51 -0.97 4.68 15.98
C VAL A 51 0.11 4.51 17.04
N ILE A 52 -0.12 5.08 18.21
CA ILE A 52 0.75 4.92 19.38
C ILE A 52 0.38 3.60 20.05
N ASN A 53 1.14 2.56 19.77
CA ASN A 53 0.87 1.20 20.21
C ASN A 53 1.59 0.84 21.50
N LYS A 54 1.09 -0.16 22.21
CA LYS A 54 1.63 -0.68 23.48
C LYS A 54 1.46 0.30 24.65
N ILE A 55 0.39 1.08 24.67
CA ILE A 55 0.08 1.97 25.82
C ILE A 55 -0.25 1.19 27.12
N ASP A 56 -0.48 -0.13 27.02
CA ASP A 56 -0.64 -1.04 28.16
C ASP A 56 0.64 -1.29 28.95
N LYS A 57 1.80 -0.91 28.42
CA LYS A 57 3.08 -1.07 29.11
C LYS A 57 3.21 -0.07 30.28
N PRO A 58 3.76 -0.49 31.44
CA PRO A 58 3.90 0.39 32.62
C PRO A 58 4.83 1.58 32.41
N ASN A 59 5.73 1.52 31.43
CA ASN A 59 6.69 2.59 31.11
C ASN A 59 6.31 3.34 29.82
N ALA A 60 5.05 3.20 29.35
CA ALA A 60 4.58 3.93 28.19
C ALA A 60 4.59 5.46 28.48
N ARG A 61 5.03 6.23 27.48
CA ARG A 61 5.10 7.71 27.50
C ARG A 61 4.44 8.28 26.24
N PRO A 62 3.15 8.02 26.01
CA PRO A 62 2.50 8.29 24.74
C PRO A 62 2.56 9.78 24.34
N GLU A 63 2.42 10.71 25.26
CA GLU A 63 2.48 12.17 24.99
C GLU A 63 3.85 12.59 24.47
N GLU A 64 4.93 12.15 25.11
CA GLU A 64 6.30 12.45 24.65
C GLU A 64 6.58 11.82 23.27
N VAL A 65 6.07 10.60 23.04
CA VAL A 65 6.23 9.91 21.75
C VAL A 65 5.48 10.63 20.63
N ILE A 66 4.33 11.25 20.89
CA ILE A 66 3.62 12.08 19.92
C ILE A 66 4.46 13.30 19.53
N ASP A 67 5.06 13.97 20.49
CA ASP A 67 5.94 15.10 20.23
C ASP A 67 7.14 14.68 19.36
N GLU A 68 7.77 13.55 19.68
CA GLU A 68 8.86 12.97 18.87
C GLU A 68 8.39 12.63 17.42
N VAL A 69 7.20 12.11 17.27
CA VAL A 69 6.61 11.81 15.95
C VAL A 69 6.36 13.10 15.18
N PHE A 70 5.79 14.11 15.81
CA PHE A 70 5.53 15.41 15.19
C PHE A 70 6.83 16.09 14.74
N GLU A 71 7.87 16.10 15.59
CA GLU A 71 9.20 16.59 15.22
C GLU A 71 9.78 15.83 14.04
N LEU A 72 9.61 14.50 13.98
CA LEU A 72 10.05 13.68 12.87
C LEU A 72 9.36 14.05 11.56
N PHE A 73 8.04 14.30 11.57
CA PHE A 73 7.30 14.76 10.39
C PHE A 73 7.85 16.10 9.88
N LEU A 74 8.10 17.06 10.78
CA LEU A 74 8.69 18.35 10.43
C LEU A 74 10.10 18.18 9.85
N GLU A 75 10.95 17.36 10.46
CA GLU A 75 12.30 17.06 9.96
C GLU A 75 12.28 16.47 8.55
N LEU A 76 11.31 15.63 8.25
CA LEU A 76 11.15 14.98 6.96
C LEU A 76 10.44 15.86 5.91
N GLY A 77 10.03 17.08 6.27
CA GLY A 77 9.42 18.04 5.35
C GLY A 77 7.97 17.74 4.99
N ALA A 78 7.21 17.20 5.95
CA ALA A 78 5.76 17.02 5.80
C ALA A 78 5.07 18.36 5.52
N ASP A 79 4.08 18.35 4.65
CA ASP A 79 3.22 19.51 4.39
C ASP A 79 2.10 19.64 5.44
N ASP A 80 1.35 20.76 5.40
CA ASP A 80 0.31 21.05 6.38
C ASP A 80 -0.77 19.96 6.44
N GLU A 81 -1.12 19.36 5.29
CA GLU A 81 -2.10 18.27 5.25
C GLU A 81 -1.57 16.98 5.87
N GLN A 82 -0.27 16.74 5.72
CA GLN A 82 0.40 15.58 6.31
C GLN A 82 0.66 15.75 7.81
N LEU A 83 0.77 16.99 8.29
CA LEU A 83 0.90 17.32 9.72
C LEU A 83 -0.43 17.23 10.47
N ASP A 84 -1.58 17.32 9.77
CA ASP A 84 -2.92 17.14 10.34
C ASP A 84 -3.31 15.65 10.39
N PHE A 85 -2.41 14.83 10.94
CA PHE A 85 -2.65 13.39 11.05
C PHE A 85 -3.50 13.04 12.27
N PRO A 86 -4.47 12.13 12.15
CA PRO A 86 -5.18 11.60 13.31
C PRO A 86 -4.27 10.69 14.13
N ILE A 87 -4.49 10.72 15.46
CA ILE A 87 -3.75 9.92 16.43
C ILE A 87 -4.69 8.90 17.06
N ILE A 88 -4.24 7.65 17.12
CA ILE A 88 -4.92 6.55 17.80
C ILE A 88 -3.96 5.95 18.83
N TYR A 89 -4.45 5.77 20.04
CA TYR A 89 -3.76 5.05 21.10
C TYR A 89 -4.22 3.59 21.10
N ALA A 90 -3.30 2.63 21.13
CA ALA A 90 -3.66 1.24 20.99
C ALA A 90 -2.82 0.29 21.86
N SER A 91 -3.40 -0.85 22.14
CA SER A 91 -2.68 -2.06 22.50
C SER A 91 -3.12 -3.20 21.59
N ALA A 92 -2.27 -3.52 20.62
CA ALA A 92 -2.53 -4.64 19.71
C ALA A 92 -2.55 -5.98 20.46
N ARG A 93 -1.83 -6.08 21.57
CA ARG A 93 -1.81 -7.27 22.44
C ARG A 93 -3.14 -7.48 23.14
N GLU A 94 -3.68 -6.40 23.72
CA GLU A 94 -4.96 -6.46 24.48
C GLU A 94 -6.18 -6.29 23.55
N GLY A 95 -5.97 -5.93 22.27
CA GLY A 95 -7.02 -5.86 21.24
C GLY A 95 -7.89 -4.60 21.30
N PHE A 96 -7.38 -3.48 21.77
CA PHE A 96 -8.11 -2.21 21.82
C PHE A 96 -7.41 -1.06 21.10
N ALA A 97 -8.20 -0.08 20.67
CA ALA A 97 -7.79 1.22 20.17
C ALA A 97 -8.67 2.33 20.76
N ARG A 98 -8.11 3.54 20.99
CA ARG A 98 -8.76 4.64 21.68
C ARG A 98 -8.41 5.98 21.06
N TYR A 99 -9.28 6.96 21.21
CA TYR A 99 -9.00 8.34 20.80
C TYR A 99 -8.17 9.10 21.86
N ASN A 100 -8.33 8.76 23.14
CA ASN A 100 -7.56 9.32 24.25
C ASN A 100 -7.02 8.19 25.12
N VAL A 101 -5.92 8.44 25.82
CA VAL A 101 -5.26 7.44 26.68
C VAL A 101 -6.20 6.95 27.80
N GLU A 102 -7.02 7.87 28.34
CA GLU A 102 -7.94 7.60 29.46
C GLU A 102 -9.24 6.89 29.06
N ASP A 103 -9.51 6.75 27.77
CA ASP A 103 -10.71 6.06 27.30
C ASP A 103 -10.72 4.60 27.79
N THR A 104 -11.90 4.06 28.05
CA THR A 104 -12.07 2.72 28.64
C THR A 104 -12.68 1.68 27.69
N ASN A 105 -12.86 2.03 26.41
CA ASN A 105 -13.41 1.11 25.43
C ASN A 105 -12.45 -0.06 25.13
N ASP A 106 -13.04 -1.23 24.93
CA ASP A 106 -12.37 -2.50 24.68
C ASP A 106 -12.64 -2.98 23.25
N GLY A 107 -11.96 -2.44 22.28
CA GLY A 107 -12.13 -2.86 20.88
C GLY A 107 -11.35 -1.99 19.91
N MET A 108 -11.27 -2.42 18.66
CA MET A 108 -10.51 -1.74 17.61
C MET A 108 -11.37 -0.76 16.79
N GLU A 109 -12.62 -0.54 17.16
CA GLU A 109 -13.56 0.32 16.43
C GLU A 109 -13.05 1.75 16.21
N PRO A 110 -12.41 2.45 17.18
CA PRO A 110 -11.85 3.77 16.95
C PRO A 110 -10.81 3.81 15.81
N LEU A 111 -9.95 2.80 15.71
CA LEU A 111 -8.99 2.70 14.61
C LEU A 111 -9.69 2.48 13.28
N PHE A 112 -10.64 1.54 13.20
CA PHE A 112 -11.36 1.26 11.97
C PHE A 112 -12.18 2.46 11.50
N LYS A 113 -12.84 3.15 12.43
CA LYS A 113 -13.58 4.37 12.12
C LYS A 113 -12.65 5.47 11.59
N THR A 114 -11.50 5.67 12.23
CA THR A 114 -10.51 6.65 11.77
C THR A 114 -10.01 6.33 10.37
N ILE A 115 -9.76 5.05 10.05
CA ILE A 115 -9.37 4.64 8.69
C ILE A 115 -10.47 5.01 7.68
N ILE A 116 -11.73 4.68 7.98
CA ILE A 116 -12.87 4.96 7.07
C ILE A 116 -13.07 6.46 6.87
N ASP A 117 -12.92 7.26 7.94
CA ASP A 117 -13.17 8.70 7.89
C ASP A 117 -12.00 9.49 7.26
N HIS A 118 -10.76 8.98 7.38
CA HIS A 118 -9.56 9.71 6.96
C HIS A 118 -9.01 9.28 5.60
N VAL A 119 -9.12 7.99 5.26
CA VAL A 119 -8.57 7.49 4.00
C VAL A 119 -9.53 7.74 2.86
N GLU A 120 -9.08 8.50 1.85
CA GLU A 120 -9.88 8.74 0.66
C GLU A 120 -10.07 7.43 -0.14
N PRO A 121 -11.25 7.23 -0.74
CA PRO A 121 -11.46 6.09 -1.63
C PRO A 121 -10.55 6.18 -2.86
N PRO A 122 -10.24 5.04 -3.52
CA PRO A 122 -9.43 5.04 -4.73
C PRO A 122 -9.96 6.00 -5.79
N LYS A 123 -9.08 6.84 -6.35
CA LYS A 123 -9.42 7.80 -7.40
C LYS A 123 -9.32 7.14 -8.77
N GLY A 124 -10.38 7.26 -9.59
CA GLY A 124 -10.40 6.70 -10.94
C GLY A 124 -11.83 6.47 -11.46
N TYR A 125 -11.92 5.77 -12.59
CA TYR A 125 -13.18 5.47 -13.26
C TYR A 125 -13.39 3.96 -13.31
N ILE A 126 -14.39 3.47 -12.59
CA ILE A 126 -14.72 2.03 -12.55
C ILE A 126 -15.22 1.52 -13.92
N ASP A 127 -15.92 2.35 -14.67
CA ASP A 127 -16.45 2.02 -16.00
C ASP A 127 -15.45 2.31 -17.15
N GLY A 128 -14.21 2.72 -16.81
CA GLY A 128 -13.17 2.99 -17.79
C GLY A 128 -12.48 1.71 -18.32
N PRO A 129 -11.69 1.82 -19.40
CA PRO A 129 -10.85 0.72 -19.87
C PRO A 129 -9.88 0.27 -18.76
N PHE A 130 -9.74 -1.03 -18.59
CA PHE A 130 -8.88 -1.62 -17.55
C PHE A 130 -7.44 -1.12 -17.62
N GLN A 131 -6.86 -0.86 -16.46
CA GLN A 131 -5.48 -0.41 -16.34
C GLN A 131 -4.91 -0.78 -14.96
N MET A 132 -3.77 -1.48 -14.96
CA MET A 132 -3.06 -1.94 -13.79
C MET A 132 -1.57 -1.72 -13.96
N LEU A 133 -0.89 -1.15 -12.96
CA LEU A 133 0.58 -1.07 -12.91
C LEU A 133 1.14 -2.35 -12.28
N VAL A 134 2.12 -2.97 -12.92
CA VAL A 134 2.85 -4.11 -12.35
C VAL A 134 3.87 -3.60 -11.34
N THR A 135 3.69 -3.91 -10.07
CA THR A 135 4.57 -3.46 -8.98
C THR A 135 5.44 -4.58 -8.42
N THR A 136 4.98 -5.82 -8.53
CA THR A 136 5.70 -7.00 -8.03
C THR A 136 5.45 -8.17 -8.98
N LEU A 137 6.42 -9.07 -9.07
CA LEU A 137 6.31 -10.33 -9.79
C LEU A 137 6.45 -11.49 -8.80
N ASP A 138 5.65 -12.52 -9.02
CA ASP A 138 5.71 -13.79 -8.31
C ASP A 138 5.69 -14.93 -9.34
N SER A 139 5.94 -16.14 -8.91
CA SER A 139 5.85 -17.32 -9.75
C SER A 139 5.24 -18.50 -9.00
N ASN A 140 4.42 -19.24 -9.70
CA ASN A 140 3.79 -20.45 -9.19
C ASN A 140 3.99 -21.59 -10.20
N ALA A 141 4.34 -22.79 -9.71
CA ALA A 141 4.59 -23.96 -10.56
C ALA A 141 3.38 -24.34 -11.45
N PHE A 142 2.16 -24.00 -11.04
CA PHE A 142 0.91 -24.37 -11.75
C PHE A 142 0.42 -23.28 -12.71
N VAL A 143 0.58 -22.01 -12.37
CA VAL A 143 0.04 -20.88 -13.17
C VAL A 143 1.15 -20.05 -13.84
N GLY A 144 2.41 -20.38 -13.59
CA GLY A 144 3.56 -19.68 -14.16
C GLY A 144 3.81 -18.32 -13.50
N LYS A 145 4.22 -17.34 -14.32
CA LYS A 145 4.50 -15.97 -13.90
C LYS A 145 3.21 -15.25 -13.50
N ILE A 146 3.27 -14.53 -12.39
CA ILE A 146 2.16 -13.80 -11.79
C ILE A 146 2.58 -12.34 -11.66
N ALA A 147 1.81 -11.43 -12.25
CA ALA A 147 1.99 -9.99 -12.10
C ALA A 147 1.05 -9.48 -11.00
N ILE A 148 1.62 -8.73 -10.03
CA ILE A 148 0.89 -8.18 -8.89
C ILE A 148 0.92 -6.65 -8.99
N GLY A 149 -0.22 -6.01 -8.71
CA GLY A 149 -0.34 -4.56 -8.71
C GLY A 149 -1.73 -4.07 -8.33
N LYS A 150 -1.88 -2.74 -8.32
CA LYS A 150 -3.16 -2.08 -8.07
C LYS A 150 -3.88 -1.79 -9.39
N VAL A 151 -5.19 -2.00 -9.39
CA VAL A 151 -6.07 -1.57 -10.50
C VAL A 151 -6.31 -0.06 -10.38
N HIS A 152 -5.86 0.69 -11.37
CA HIS A 152 -5.99 2.15 -11.41
C HIS A 152 -7.26 2.62 -12.12
N ARG A 153 -7.83 1.76 -12.98
CA ARG A 153 -9.04 2.08 -13.73
C ARG A 153 -9.72 0.80 -14.22
N GLY A 154 -11.06 0.84 -14.32
CA GLY A 154 -11.86 -0.24 -14.89
C GLY A 154 -11.90 -1.51 -14.07
N THR A 155 -12.23 -2.59 -14.72
CA THR A 155 -12.30 -3.94 -14.15
C THR A 155 -11.57 -4.95 -15.04
N VAL A 156 -11.07 -6.01 -14.44
CA VAL A 156 -10.45 -7.14 -15.14
C VAL A 156 -11.17 -8.45 -14.75
N ARG A 157 -11.31 -9.33 -15.74
CA ARG A 157 -11.94 -10.65 -15.57
C ARG A 157 -11.03 -11.76 -16.05
N LYS A 158 -11.25 -12.93 -15.50
CA LYS A 158 -10.68 -14.17 -16.04
C LYS A 158 -11.05 -14.33 -17.52
N ASN A 159 -10.13 -14.79 -18.33
CA ASN A 159 -10.25 -14.95 -19.78
C ASN A 159 -10.33 -13.66 -20.62
N GLN A 160 -10.17 -12.49 -20.02
CA GLN A 160 -10.12 -11.21 -20.73
C GLN A 160 -8.84 -11.08 -21.55
N ASN A 161 -8.96 -10.50 -22.74
CA ASN A 161 -7.79 -10.09 -23.54
C ASN A 161 -7.28 -8.74 -23.05
N VAL A 162 -5.98 -8.65 -22.84
CA VAL A 162 -5.28 -7.46 -22.35
C VAL A 162 -4.04 -7.17 -23.18
N ALA A 163 -3.54 -5.96 -23.12
CA ALA A 163 -2.26 -5.57 -23.68
C ALA A 163 -1.26 -5.29 -22.56
N LEU A 164 -0.06 -5.82 -22.70
CA LEU A 164 1.10 -5.38 -21.92
C LEU A 164 1.73 -4.20 -22.63
N VAL A 165 1.77 -3.04 -21.99
CA VAL A 165 2.39 -1.82 -22.51
C VAL A 165 3.73 -1.62 -21.79
N ARG A 166 4.82 -1.70 -22.55
CA ARG A 166 6.18 -1.58 -22.02
C ARG A 166 6.65 -0.13 -21.96
N GLN A 167 7.73 0.10 -21.27
CA GLN A 167 8.34 1.42 -21.09
C GLN A 167 8.71 2.08 -22.43
N ASP A 168 9.18 1.30 -23.41
CA ASP A 168 9.52 1.77 -24.75
C ASP A 168 8.30 2.05 -25.65
N GLY A 169 7.08 1.90 -25.11
CA GLY A 169 5.81 2.05 -25.81
C GLY A 169 5.39 0.83 -26.64
N THR A 170 6.19 -0.23 -26.67
CA THR A 170 5.78 -1.47 -27.36
C THR A 170 4.63 -2.16 -26.64
N LYS A 171 3.77 -2.83 -27.41
CA LYS A 171 2.57 -3.48 -26.92
C LYS A 171 2.53 -4.93 -27.36
N SER A 172 2.13 -5.81 -26.46
CA SER A 172 1.90 -7.24 -26.75
C SER A 172 0.59 -7.68 -26.14
N ASN A 173 -0.18 -8.47 -26.88
CA ASN A 173 -1.47 -8.95 -26.44
C ASN A 173 -1.36 -10.28 -25.70
N TYR A 174 -2.08 -10.40 -24.61
CA TYR A 174 -2.16 -11.57 -23.77
C TYR A 174 -3.61 -11.86 -23.36
N LYS A 175 -3.83 -13.05 -22.81
CA LYS A 175 -5.10 -13.44 -22.22
C LYS A 175 -4.89 -13.74 -20.74
N ILE A 176 -5.66 -13.10 -19.88
CA ILE A 176 -5.67 -13.39 -18.45
C ILE A 176 -6.17 -14.83 -18.23
N THR A 177 -5.35 -15.65 -17.60
CA THR A 177 -5.72 -17.05 -17.29
C THR A 177 -6.33 -17.20 -15.91
N ALA A 178 -5.91 -16.39 -14.94
CA ALA A 178 -6.53 -16.31 -13.62
C ALA A 178 -6.37 -14.90 -13.04
N VAL A 179 -7.33 -14.49 -12.21
CA VAL A 179 -7.32 -13.28 -11.39
C VAL A 179 -7.41 -13.71 -9.94
N PHE A 180 -6.53 -13.16 -9.10
CA PHE A 180 -6.51 -13.44 -7.67
C PHE A 180 -6.68 -12.14 -6.89
N GLY A 181 -7.61 -12.13 -5.94
CA GLY A 181 -7.74 -11.14 -4.90
C GLY A 181 -7.04 -11.59 -3.61
N TYR A 182 -7.03 -10.70 -2.62
CA TYR A 182 -6.47 -10.98 -1.30
C TYR A 182 -7.57 -10.91 -0.24
N ASN A 183 -7.73 -11.99 0.52
CA ASN A 183 -8.59 -12.05 1.69
C ASN A 183 -7.69 -12.20 2.94
N GLY A 184 -7.39 -11.08 3.60
CA GLY A 184 -6.34 -11.00 4.59
C GLY A 184 -4.98 -11.34 3.95
N LEU A 185 -4.30 -12.37 4.45
CA LEU A 185 -3.01 -12.85 3.93
C LEU A 185 -3.14 -13.93 2.86
N LYS A 186 -4.35 -14.39 2.57
CA LYS A 186 -4.59 -15.45 1.58
C LYS A 186 -4.90 -14.87 0.21
N ARG A 187 -4.26 -15.43 -0.79
CA ARG A 187 -4.57 -15.18 -2.19
C ARG A 187 -5.63 -16.17 -2.66
N GLU A 188 -6.76 -15.67 -3.13
CA GLU A 188 -7.90 -16.48 -3.59
C GLU A 188 -8.25 -16.11 -5.03
N GLU A 189 -8.57 -17.10 -5.85
CA GLU A 189 -9.01 -16.86 -7.23
C GLU A 189 -10.39 -16.18 -7.21
N VAL A 190 -10.55 -15.12 -8.01
CA VAL A 190 -11.79 -14.36 -8.17
C VAL A 190 -12.17 -14.26 -9.65
N GLU A 191 -13.45 -14.10 -9.95
CA GLU A 191 -13.93 -13.97 -11.34
C GLU A 191 -13.61 -12.59 -11.92
N GLU A 192 -13.65 -11.54 -11.08
CA GLU A 192 -13.36 -10.16 -11.46
C GLU A 192 -12.75 -9.36 -10.31
N ALA A 193 -12.04 -8.30 -10.67
CA ALA A 193 -11.55 -7.30 -9.76
C ALA A 193 -11.56 -5.91 -10.43
N GLY A 194 -11.65 -4.85 -9.64
CA GLY A 194 -11.88 -3.50 -10.15
C GLY A 194 -11.03 -2.42 -9.53
N LEU A 195 -11.34 -1.19 -9.88
CA LEU A 195 -10.66 0.02 -9.41
C LEU A 195 -10.33 -0.04 -7.91
N GLY A 196 -9.07 0.18 -7.57
CA GLY A 196 -8.57 0.22 -6.20
C GLY A 196 -8.11 -1.12 -5.66
N ASP A 197 -8.54 -2.24 -6.24
CA ASP A 197 -8.13 -3.55 -5.79
C ASP A 197 -6.63 -3.79 -6.05
N ILE A 198 -5.97 -4.40 -5.08
CA ILE A 198 -4.64 -4.98 -5.25
C ILE A 198 -4.86 -6.44 -5.65
N ILE A 199 -4.37 -6.80 -6.83
CA ILE A 199 -4.62 -8.10 -7.44
C ILE A 199 -3.35 -8.76 -7.94
N ALA A 200 -3.46 -10.06 -8.18
CA ALA A 200 -2.46 -10.82 -8.90
C ALA A 200 -3.11 -11.44 -10.16
N VAL A 201 -2.46 -11.32 -11.30
CA VAL A 201 -2.95 -11.87 -12.58
C VAL A 201 -1.91 -12.78 -13.21
N SER A 202 -2.37 -13.84 -13.84
CA SER A 202 -1.54 -14.77 -14.62
C SER A 202 -1.92 -14.78 -16.10
N GLY A 203 -1.04 -15.34 -16.94
CA GLY A 203 -1.21 -15.38 -18.39
C GLY A 203 -0.33 -14.38 -19.16
N ILE A 204 0.45 -13.54 -18.46
CA ILE A 204 1.31 -12.51 -19.05
C ILE A 204 2.77 -12.86 -18.76
N VAL A 205 3.34 -13.75 -19.57
CA VAL A 205 4.64 -14.37 -19.30
C VAL A 205 5.84 -13.42 -19.34
N ASP A 206 5.73 -12.33 -20.11
CA ASP A 206 6.82 -11.37 -20.33
C ASP A 206 6.69 -10.10 -19.46
N ALA A 207 5.68 -10.02 -18.56
CA ALA A 207 5.49 -8.85 -17.73
C ALA A 207 6.72 -8.54 -16.87
N ASN A 208 7.08 -7.26 -16.78
CA ASN A 208 8.13 -6.75 -15.91
C ASN A 208 7.57 -5.69 -14.95
N ILE A 209 8.29 -5.44 -13.86
CA ILE A 209 7.92 -4.42 -12.89
C ILE A 209 7.98 -3.04 -13.58
N GLY A 210 6.97 -2.19 -13.30
CA GLY A 210 6.83 -0.86 -13.89
C GLY A 210 6.04 -0.83 -15.20
N GLU A 211 5.77 -1.98 -15.84
CA GLU A 211 4.94 -2.06 -17.04
C GLU A 211 3.44 -2.00 -16.70
N THR A 212 2.65 -1.60 -17.70
CA THR A 212 1.19 -1.49 -17.54
C THR A 212 0.48 -2.64 -18.24
N ILE A 213 -0.44 -3.30 -17.52
CA ILE A 213 -1.41 -4.21 -18.11
C ILE A 213 -2.69 -3.41 -18.34
N ALA A 214 -3.13 -3.30 -19.58
CA ALA A 214 -4.25 -2.45 -19.99
C ALA A 214 -5.28 -3.22 -20.83
N ASP A 215 -6.44 -2.60 -21.02
CA ASP A 215 -7.44 -3.09 -21.97
C ASP A 215 -6.84 -3.22 -23.39
N ALA A 216 -7.11 -4.33 -24.06
CA ALA A 216 -6.53 -4.62 -25.38
C ALA A 216 -7.01 -3.66 -26.48
N ALA A 217 -8.24 -3.12 -26.36
CA ALA A 217 -8.82 -2.20 -27.33
C ALA A 217 -8.30 -0.77 -27.16
N ASN A 218 -7.99 -0.38 -25.89
CA ASN A 218 -7.50 0.94 -25.53
C ASN A 218 -6.26 0.83 -24.64
N PRO A 219 -5.12 0.35 -25.18
CA PRO A 219 -3.92 0.11 -24.39
C PRO A 219 -3.19 1.43 -24.10
N GLU A 220 -3.39 1.94 -22.91
CA GLU A 220 -2.82 3.17 -22.39
C GLU A 220 -1.90 2.87 -21.22
N ALA A 221 -0.64 3.36 -21.28
CA ALA A 221 0.34 3.19 -20.21
C ALA A 221 0.04 4.11 -19.03
N LEU A 222 0.25 3.61 -17.82
CA LEU A 222 0.44 4.43 -16.63
C LEU A 222 1.85 5.06 -16.66
N PRO A 223 2.07 6.19 -15.97
CA PRO A 223 3.41 6.73 -15.83
C PRO A 223 4.37 5.65 -15.35
N PHE A 224 5.47 5.46 -16.06
CA PHE A 224 6.49 4.50 -15.68
C PHE A 224 7.12 4.94 -14.36
N VAL A 225 7.27 4.00 -13.47
CA VAL A 225 7.89 4.22 -12.18
C VAL A 225 9.28 3.60 -12.23
N GLU A 226 10.32 4.43 -12.27
CA GLU A 226 11.68 3.99 -12.01
C GLU A 226 11.73 3.43 -10.59
N ILE A 227 12.17 2.19 -10.47
CA ILE A 227 12.41 1.52 -9.19
C ILE A 227 13.92 1.41 -9.09
N ASP A 228 14.48 1.99 -8.05
CA ASP A 228 15.89 1.85 -7.75
C ASP A 228 16.25 0.36 -7.72
N GLU A 229 17.18 -0.04 -8.59
CA GLU A 229 17.72 -1.40 -8.53
C GLU A 229 18.41 -1.60 -7.18
N PRO A 230 18.27 -2.80 -6.57
CA PRO A 230 18.98 -3.09 -5.34
C PRO A 230 20.49 -2.95 -5.62
N THR A 231 21.13 -2.01 -4.94
CA THR A 231 22.59 -1.90 -4.93
C THR A 231 23.12 -3.15 -4.22
N LEU A 232 23.58 -4.12 -5.01
CA LEU A 232 24.37 -5.23 -4.53
C LEU A 232 25.71 -4.66 -4.06
N ASN A 233 25.92 -4.61 -2.73
CA ASN A 233 27.24 -4.47 -2.12
C ASN A 233 27.76 -5.84 -1.73
#